data_006aaed7b4ce9e3ef644dd2b4b385e73
#
_entry.id   006aaed7b4ce9e3ef644dd2b4b385e73
#
_cell.length_a   1.000
_cell.length_b   1.000
_cell.length_c   1.000
_cell.angle_alpha   90.00
_cell.angle_beta   90.00
_cell.angle_gamma   90.00
#
_symmetry.space_group_name_H-M   'P 1'
#
loop_
_entity.id
_entity.type
_entity.pdbx_description
1 polymer ?
#
loop_
_entity_poly.entity_id
_entity_poly.type
_entity_poly.pdbx_seq_one_letter_code
_entity_poly.pdbx_strand_id
1 'polypeptide(L)'
;MTHGPRPTLRIATYNVHRCRGLDGRTRPDRIAAVISAIDADVVALQEVVGAGPHGGGHAEELGAMLGMGWVMAPARQLRGHSFGNAVLSRFPIAQHLEHDLSWKTCEARRMQRVDIAADSQTLHLYNVHLGTAILERRHQAQKLASIVCDRHVPGPKLVVGDFNEWMRGLATNLLSEKLNSVDLRDYLRIFGRVLESAPPAEAAV
;
A
#
# COMPACT_ATOMS: atom_id res chain seq x y z
N MET A 1 23.84 4.61 -28.93
CA MET A 1 23.69 4.60 -27.47
C MET A 1 22.55 3.64 -27.15
N THR A 2 22.87 2.41 -26.80
CA THR A 2 21.89 1.39 -26.41
C THR A 2 21.37 1.72 -25.02
N HIS A 3 20.14 2.21 -24.92
CA HIS A 3 19.47 2.32 -23.63
C HIS A 3 19.31 0.90 -23.07
N GLY A 4 20.08 0.56 -22.03
CA GLY A 4 19.84 -0.65 -21.26
C GLY A 4 18.40 -0.66 -20.69
N PRO A 5 17.86 -1.83 -20.33
CA PRO A 5 16.52 -1.91 -19.76
C PRO A 5 16.43 -0.97 -18.56
N ARG A 6 15.43 -0.07 -18.55
CA ARG A 6 15.18 0.80 -17.39
C ARG A 6 14.87 -0.08 -16.20
N PRO A 7 15.44 0.18 -15.01
CA PRO A 7 15.11 -0.60 -13.83
C PRO A 7 13.61 -0.53 -13.58
N THR A 8 12.99 -1.69 -13.46
CA THR A 8 11.53 -1.80 -13.19
C THR A 8 11.34 -1.83 -11.69
N LEU A 9 10.65 -0.84 -11.13
CA LEU A 9 10.27 -0.81 -9.70
C LEU A 9 8.96 -1.58 -9.51
N ARG A 10 8.99 -2.65 -8.71
CA ARG A 10 7.81 -3.45 -8.39
C ARG A 10 7.21 -2.98 -7.06
N ILE A 11 5.98 -2.48 -7.15
CA ILE A 11 5.26 -1.95 -5.98
C ILE A 11 4.02 -2.80 -5.73
N ALA A 12 3.82 -3.23 -4.48
CA ALA A 12 2.63 -3.95 -4.05
C ALA A 12 1.85 -3.13 -3.02
N THR A 13 0.53 -3.35 -2.97
CA THR A 13 -0.33 -2.89 -1.88
C THR A 13 -1.11 -4.08 -1.32
N TYR A 14 -1.21 -4.17 0.02
CA TYR A 14 -1.82 -5.31 0.68
C TYR A 14 -2.43 -4.92 2.04
N ASN A 15 -3.76 -5.07 2.18
CA ASN A 15 -4.40 -5.01 3.49
C ASN A 15 -4.13 -6.32 4.23
N VAL A 16 -3.26 -6.28 5.24
CA VAL A 16 -2.78 -7.48 5.96
C VAL A 16 -3.70 -7.93 7.09
N HIS A 17 -4.77 -7.20 7.38
CA HIS A 17 -5.77 -7.60 8.37
C HIS A 17 -5.15 -8.00 9.71
N ARG A 18 -4.21 -7.18 10.23
CA ARG A 18 -3.48 -7.47 11.48
C ARG A 18 -2.64 -8.74 11.41
N CYS A 19 -2.20 -9.14 10.24
CA CYS A 19 -1.54 -10.44 9.96
C CYS A 19 -2.36 -11.65 10.42
N ARG A 20 -3.70 -11.49 10.53
CA ARG A 20 -4.60 -12.53 11.03
C ARG A 20 -5.31 -13.24 9.89
N GLY A 21 -5.07 -14.55 9.78
CA GLY A 21 -5.71 -15.39 8.79
C GLY A 21 -7.16 -15.77 9.14
N LEU A 22 -7.85 -16.42 8.21
CA LEU A 22 -9.20 -16.96 8.41
C LEU A 22 -9.24 -18.03 9.51
N ASP A 23 -8.11 -18.67 9.81
CA ASP A 23 -7.93 -19.60 10.93
C ASP A 23 -7.86 -18.90 12.30
N GLY A 24 -8.01 -17.57 12.33
CA GLY A 24 -7.96 -16.76 13.53
C GLY A 24 -6.55 -16.58 14.13
N ARG A 25 -5.50 -17.10 13.49
CA ARG A 25 -4.12 -17.01 13.98
C ARG A 25 -3.41 -15.79 13.37
N THR A 26 -2.69 -15.04 14.21
CA THR A 26 -1.81 -13.96 13.77
C THR A 26 -0.46 -14.57 13.37
N ARG A 27 -0.08 -14.44 12.10
CA ARG A 27 1.10 -15.05 11.50
C ARG A 27 1.78 -14.08 10.52
N PRO A 28 2.64 -13.16 11.01
CA PRO A 28 3.41 -12.26 10.15
C PRO A 28 4.29 -12.99 9.12
N ASP A 29 4.79 -14.16 9.48
CA ASP A 29 5.57 -15.03 8.58
C ASP A 29 4.82 -15.43 7.29
N ARG A 30 3.49 -15.65 7.36
CA ARG A 30 2.68 -15.92 6.16
C ARG A 30 2.60 -14.69 5.25
N ILE A 31 2.49 -13.50 5.84
CA ILE A 31 2.49 -12.25 5.08
C ILE A 31 3.86 -12.02 4.44
N ALA A 32 4.94 -12.25 5.18
CA ALA A 32 6.31 -12.16 4.65
C ALA A 32 6.51 -13.14 3.48
N ALA A 33 6.01 -14.37 3.57
CA ALA A 33 6.09 -15.35 2.47
C ALA A 33 5.35 -14.87 1.21
N VAL A 34 4.17 -14.27 1.34
CA VAL A 34 3.41 -13.69 0.22
C VAL A 34 4.19 -12.53 -0.42
N ILE A 35 4.71 -11.61 0.39
CA ILE A 35 5.48 -10.46 -0.10
C ILE A 35 6.76 -10.93 -0.81
N SER A 36 7.46 -11.93 -0.26
CA SER A 36 8.63 -12.53 -0.89
C SER A 36 8.29 -13.18 -2.24
N ALA A 37 7.15 -13.88 -2.34
CA ALA A 37 6.72 -14.51 -3.59
C ALA A 37 6.36 -13.48 -4.68
N ILE A 38 5.84 -12.31 -4.30
CA ILE A 38 5.59 -11.18 -5.21
C ILE A 38 6.92 -10.54 -5.65
N ASP A 39 7.96 -10.68 -4.84
CA ASP A 39 9.27 -10.03 -5.04
C ASP A 39 9.14 -8.52 -5.22
N ALA A 40 8.36 -7.87 -4.35
CA ALA A 40 8.14 -6.43 -4.39
C ALA A 40 9.33 -5.66 -3.82
N ASP A 41 9.65 -4.53 -4.46
CA ASP A 41 10.68 -3.59 -3.99
C ASP A 41 10.14 -2.65 -2.92
N VAL A 42 8.85 -2.31 -3.03
CA VAL A 42 8.12 -1.46 -2.10
C VAL A 42 6.75 -2.06 -1.83
N VAL A 43 6.35 -2.10 -0.57
CA VAL A 43 5.05 -2.65 -0.15
C VAL A 43 4.30 -1.66 0.72
N ALA A 44 3.12 -1.24 0.28
CA ALA A 44 2.20 -0.42 1.05
C ALA A 44 1.19 -1.33 1.77
N LEU A 45 1.23 -1.32 3.09
CA LEU A 45 0.41 -2.18 3.95
C LEU A 45 -0.68 -1.37 4.65
N GLN A 46 -1.87 -1.97 4.82
CA GLN A 46 -2.96 -1.43 5.60
C GLN A 46 -3.31 -2.40 6.74
N GLU A 47 -3.95 -1.90 7.77
CA GLU A 47 -4.32 -2.64 9.00
C GLU A 47 -3.13 -3.29 9.72
N VAL A 48 -2.03 -2.59 9.79
CA VAL A 48 -0.82 -3.03 10.50
C VAL A 48 -0.93 -2.71 11.98
N VAL A 49 -0.61 -3.69 12.83
CA VAL A 49 -0.43 -3.47 14.27
C VAL A 49 1.02 -3.07 14.50
N GLY A 50 1.23 -1.90 15.07
CA GLY A 50 2.55 -1.37 15.40
C GLY A 50 3.02 -1.76 16.79
N ALA A 51 4.10 -1.12 17.23
CA ALA A 51 4.65 -1.32 18.55
C ALA A 51 3.65 -0.98 19.65
N GLY A 52 3.76 -1.67 20.77
CA GLY A 52 2.98 -1.49 21.97
C GLY A 52 3.85 -1.63 23.22
N PRO A 53 3.23 -1.58 24.44
CA PRO A 53 3.96 -1.60 25.70
C PRO A 53 4.83 -2.84 25.92
N HIS A 54 4.53 -3.93 25.21
CA HIS A 54 5.13 -5.24 25.46
C HIS A 54 5.85 -5.84 24.25
N GLY A 55 6.18 -5.03 23.22
CA GLY A 55 6.93 -5.54 22.07
C GLY A 55 6.88 -4.69 20.82
N GLY A 56 7.63 -5.11 19.83
CA GLY A 56 7.63 -4.56 18.48
C GLY A 56 6.30 -4.79 17.76
N GLY A 57 6.18 -4.17 16.59
CA GLY A 57 4.97 -4.30 15.77
C GLY A 57 5.22 -5.15 14.53
N HIS A 58 4.13 -5.50 13.85
CA HIS A 58 4.19 -6.30 12.62
C HIS A 58 5.02 -5.61 11.51
N ALA A 59 5.06 -4.26 11.46
CA ALA A 59 5.89 -3.55 10.48
C ALA A 59 7.38 -3.83 10.70
N GLU A 60 7.83 -3.82 11.96
CA GLU A 60 9.19 -4.15 12.36
C GLU A 60 9.52 -5.62 12.06
N GLU A 61 8.63 -6.55 12.47
CA GLU A 61 8.79 -7.98 12.22
C GLU A 61 8.90 -8.29 10.72
N LEU A 62 8.00 -7.72 9.91
CA LEU A 62 8.00 -7.90 8.46
C LEU A 62 9.24 -7.29 7.83
N GLY A 63 9.66 -6.09 8.27
CA GLY A 63 10.89 -5.44 7.82
C GLY A 63 12.11 -6.32 8.08
N ALA A 64 12.23 -6.88 9.30
CA ALA A 64 13.33 -7.79 9.66
C ALA A 64 13.33 -9.09 8.84
N MET A 65 12.15 -9.72 8.65
CA MET A 65 12.02 -10.97 7.87
C MET A 65 12.36 -10.78 6.39
N LEU A 66 12.05 -9.60 5.84
CA LEU A 66 12.20 -9.29 4.41
C LEU A 66 13.51 -8.54 4.08
N GLY A 67 14.26 -8.11 5.10
CA GLY A 67 15.43 -7.25 4.92
C GLY A 67 15.09 -5.88 4.33
N MET A 68 13.90 -5.33 4.68
CA MET A 68 13.39 -4.07 4.16
C MET A 68 13.35 -3.01 5.26
N GLY A 69 13.67 -1.76 4.91
CA GLY A 69 13.37 -0.61 5.76
C GLY A 69 11.86 -0.40 5.88
N TRP A 70 11.40 0.19 6.97
CA TRP A 70 9.97 0.42 7.17
C TRP A 70 9.66 1.74 7.86
N VAL A 71 8.46 2.26 7.62
CA VAL A 71 7.85 3.40 8.32
C VAL A 71 6.37 3.12 8.53
N MET A 72 5.81 3.62 9.63
CA MET A 72 4.41 3.42 9.98
C MET A 72 3.70 4.75 10.24
N ALA A 73 2.46 4.86 9.80
CA ALA A 73 1.54 5.97 10.08
C ALA A 73 0.36 5.47 10.94
N PRO A 74 0.45 5.60 12.28
CA PRO A 74 -0.62 5.20 13.17
C PRO A 74 -1.86 6.08 12.99
N ALA A 75 -3.02 5.48 12.76
CA ALA A 75 -4.29 6.18 12.73
C ALA A 75 -4.98 6.19 14.10
N ARG A 76 -4.83 5.13 14.88
CA ARG A 76 -5.43 4.97 16.21
C ARG A 76 -4.68 3.97 17.08
N GLN A 77 -5.14 3.82 18.32
CA GLN A 77 -4.69 2.74 19.18
C GLN A 77 -5.63 1.52 19.10
N LEU A 78 -5.06 0.34 19.13
CA LEU A 78 -5.75 -0.94 19.17
C LEU A 78 -5.19 -1.79 20.31
N ARG A 79 -5.93 -1.93 21.41
CA ARG A 79 -5.51 -2.72 22.59
C ARG A 79 -4.11 -2.35 23.11
N GLY A 80 -3.81 -1.05 23.16
CA GLY A 80 -2.52 -0.54 23.61
C GLY A 80 -1.40 -0.54 22.56
N HIS A 81 -1.67 -1.03 21.35
CA HIS A 81 -0.74 -0.99 20.23
C HIS A 81 -1.12 0.10 19.22
N SER A 82 -0.16 0.69 18.56
CA SER A 82 -0.40 1.54 17.39
C SER A 82 -1.06 0.72 16.28
N PHE A 83 -2.00 1.33 15.55
CA PHE A 83 -2.69 0.67 14.45
C PHE A 83 -2.88 1.64 13.28
N GLY A 84 -2.51 1.21 12.07
CA GLY A 84 -2.59 2.07 10.90
C GLY A 84 -1.95 1.47 9.66
N ASN A 85 -1.37 2.34 8.83
CA ASN A 85 -0.70 1.98 7.60
C ASN A 85 0.80 1.87 7.81
N ALA A 86 1.47 1.04 7.00
CA ALA A 86 2.93 0.95 6.97
C ALA A 86 3.42 0.86 5.52
N VAL A 87 4.65 1.28 5.28
CA VAL A 87 5.36 1.05 4.01
C VAL A 87 6.68 0.36 4.33
N LEU A 88 6.96 -0.71 3.61
CA LEU A 88 8.25 -1.38 3.59
C LEU A 88 8.95 -1.08 2.27
N SER A 89 10.27 -0.88 2.28
CA SER A 89 11.04 -0.55 1.08
C SER A 89 12.45 -1.16 1.12
N ARG A 90 12.88 -1.71 -0.01
CA ARG A 90 14.29 -2.06 -0.27
C ARG A 90 15.15 -0.84 -0.56
N PHE A 91 14.50 0.25 -1.01
CA PHE A 91 15.17 1.52 -1.30
C PHE A 91 15.17 2.45 -0.09
N PRO A 92 16.11 3.38 -0.01
CA PRO A 92 16.11 4.37 1.06
C PRO A 92 14.83 5.20 1.08
N ILE A 93 14.25 5.34 2.27
CA ILE A 93 13.13 6.23 2.55
C ILE A 93 13.70 7.60 2.90
N ALA A 94 13.55 8.57 2.00
CA ALA A 94 14.09 9.91 2.16
C ALA A 94 13.22 10.79 3.07
N GLN A 95 11.88 10.61 3.01
CA GLN A 95 10.93 11.36 3.82
C GLN A 95 9.68 10.54 4.12
N HIS A 96 9.11 10.75 5.30
CA HIS A 96 7.84 10.19 5.73
C HIS A 96 6.95 11.30 6.30
N LEU A 97 5.74 11.43 5.77
CA LEU A 97 4.74 12.40 6.20
C LEU A 97 3.39 11.72 6.41
N GLU A 98 2.64 12.21 7.37
CA GLU A 98 1.32 11.72 7.71
C GLU A 98 0.29 12.84 7.51
N HIS A 99 -0.83 12.50 6.85
CA HIS A 99 -1.95 13.42 6.68
C HIS A 99 -3.21 12.79 7.27
N ASP A 100 -3.87 13.55 8.12
CA ASP A 100 -5.14 13.13 8.70
C ASP A 100 -6.24 13.13 7.63
N LEU A 101 -6.92 12.00 7.44
CA LEU A 101 -8.09 11.85 6.58
C LEU A 101 -9.37 11.59 7.38
N SER A 102 -9.33 11.71 8.70
CA SER A 102 -10.48 11.46 9.57
C SER A 102 -11.65 12.38 9.22
N TRP A 103 -12.87 11.86 9.37
CA TRP A 103 -14.09 12.58 9.07
C TRP A 103 -15.15 12.37 10.15
N LYS A 104 -15.56 13.46 10.81
CA LYS A 104 -16.56 13.47 11.88
C LYS A 104 -16.24 12.43 12.97
N THR A 105 -17.21 11.60 13.30
CA THR A 105 -17.13 10.54 14.32
C THR A 105 -16.77 9.17 13.73
N CYS A 106 -16.41 9.10 12.43
CA CYS A 106 -15.96 7.88 11.80
C CYS A 106 -14.61 7.42 12.36
N GLU A 107 -14.23 6.19 12.05
CA GLU A 107 -12.92 5.66 12.43
C GLU A 107 -11.79 6.55 11.88
N ALA A 108 -10.81 6.85 12.73
CA ALA A 108 -9.68 7.67 12.33
C ALA A 108 -8.92 7.02 11.15
N ARG A 109 -8.63 7.83 10.13
CA ARG A 109 -7.91 7.43 8.93
C ARG A 109 -6.74 8.36 8.67
N ARG A 110 -5.61 7.78 8.28
CA ARG A 110 -4.44 8.53 7.87
C ARG A 110 -3.97 8.11 6.48
N MET A 111 -3.55 9.10 5.71
CA MET A 111 -2.74 8.87 4.53
C MET A 111 -1.28 8.98 4.93
N GLN A 112 -0.48 8.06 4.45
CA GLN A 112 0.96 8.03 4.62
C GLN A 112 1.62 8.41 3.29
N ARG A 113 2.39 9.49 3.25
CA ARG A 113 3.27 9.81 2.13
C ARG A 113 4.68 9.34 2.47
N VAL A 114 5.27 8.56 1.58
CA VAL A 114 6.64 8.08 1.69
C VAL A 114 7.39 8.44 0.42
N ASP A 115 8.45 9.21 0.58
CA ASP A 115 9.32 9.61 -0.51
C ASP A 115 10.48 8.61 -0.62
N ILE A 116 10.51 7.85 -1.71
CA ILE A 116 11.43 6.75 -1.94
C ILE A 116 12.48 7.19 -2.95
N ALA A 117 13.74 7.15 -2.56
CA ALA A 117 14.87 7.45 -3.44
C ALA A 117 15.16 6.22 -4.33
N ALA A 118 14.72 6.28 -5.59
CA ALA A 118 14.96 5.27 -6.61
C ALA A 118 15.85 5.84 -7.71
N ASP A 119 17.09 5.40 -7.76
CA ASP A 119 18.12 5.90 -8.68
C ASP A 119 18.26 7.44 -8.64
N SER A 120 17.98 8.10 -9.76
CA SER A 120 18.07 9.56 -9.89
C SER A 120 16.76 10.31 -9.61
N GLN A 121 15.71 9.60 -9.22
CA GLN A 121 14.37 10.18 -9.02
C GLN A 121 13.82 9.83 -7.64
N THR A 122 12.95 10.72 -7.14
CA THR A 122 12.17 10.44 -5.94
C THR A 122 10.75 10.06 -6.34
N LEU A 123 10.30 8.87 -5.93
CA LEU A 123 8.90 8.46 -6.04
C LEU A 123 8.15 8.89 -4.78
N HIS A 124 7.08 9.65 -4.95
CA HIS A 124 6.16 10.01 -3.87
C HIS A 124 5.03 8.98 -3.80
N LEU A 125 5.16 8.02 -2.88
CA LEU A 125 4.15 6.98 -2.65
C LEU A 125 3.15 7.44 -1.58
N TYR A 126 1.86 7.40 -1.91
CA TYR A 126 0.77 7.72 -0.99
C TYR A 126 0.00 6.43 -0.67
N ASN A 127 0.17 5.94 0.55
CA ASN A 127 -0.51 4.76 1.07
C ASN A 127 -1.77 5.17 1.83
N VAL A 128 -2.94 4.69 1.40
CA VAL A 128 -4.24 5.05 1.97
C VAL A 128 -5.02 3.82 2.44
N HIS A 129 -5.87 4.03 3.43
CA HIS A 129 -6.94 3.12 3.80
C HIS A 129 -8.18 3.98 4.07
N LEU A 130 -9.11 4.03 3.10
CA LEU A 130 -10.29 4.86 3.18
C LEU A 130 -11.38 4.23 4.04
N GLY A 131 -12.33 5.02 4.49
CA GLY A 131 -13.46 4.56 5.27
C GLY A 131 -14.47 3.74 4.47
N THR A 132 -15.37 3.05 5.17
CA THR A 132 -16.37 2.18 4.55
C THR A 132 -17.66 2.91 4.15
N ALA A 133 -17.97 4.08 4.74
CA ALA A 133 -19.15 4.85 4.42
C ALA A 133 -18.96 5.73 3.17
N ILE A 134 -19.97 5.83 2.31
CA ILE A 134 -19.89 6.54 1.01
C ILE A 134 -19.53 8.01 1.18
N LEU A 135 -20.19 8.72 2.11
CA LEU A 135 -19.94 10.15 2.34
C LEU A 135 -18.56 10.40 2.95
N GLU A 136 -18.11 9.52 3.83
CA GLU A 136 -16.78 9.53 4.38
C GLU A 136 -15.72 9.39 3.27
N ARG A 137 -15.84 8.36 2.42
CA ARG A 137 -14.92 8.15 1.30
C ARG A 137 -14.88 9.34 0.34
N ARG A 138 -16.06 9.94 0.04
CA ARG A 138 -16.11 11.13 -0.81
C ARG A 138 -15.29 12.28 -0.23
N HIS A 139 -15.46 12.57 1.06
CA HIS A 139 -14.69 13.60 1.76
C HIS A 139 -13.19 13.27 1.73
N GLN A 140 -12.84 12.03 2.09
CA GLN A 140 -11.46 11.57 2.11
C GLN A 140 -10.81 11.62 0.72
N ALA A 141 -11.52 11.22 -0.33
CA ALA A 141 -11.03 11.30 -1.70
C ALA A 141 -10.78 12.73 -2.18
N GLN A 142 -11.65 13.68 -1.81
CA GLN A 142 -11.44 15.09 -2.10
C GLN A 142 -10.18 15.64 -1.41
N LYS A 143 -10.00 15.32 -0.12
CA LYS A 143 -8.83 15.72 0.66
C LYS A 143 -7.55 15.07 0.12
N LEU A 144 -7.59 13.77 -0.18
CA LEU A 144 -6.50 13.04 -0.82
C LEU A 144 -6.10 13.68 -2.14
N ALA A 145 -7.06 13.96 -3.03
CA ALA A 145 -6.80 14.59 -4.32
C ALA A 145 -6.14 15.97 -4.17
N SER A 146 -6.57 16.80 -3.20
CA SER A 146 -5.97 18.11 -2.97
C SER A 146 -4.51 18.02 -2.54
N ILE A 147 -4.16 17.01 -1.72
CA ILE A 147 -2.78 16.81 -1.25
C ILE A 147 -1.90 16.23 -2.37
N VAL A 148 -2.39 15.22 -3.09
CA VAL A 148 -1.61 14.60 -4.16
C VAL A 148 -1.39 15.54 -5.34
N CYS A 149 -2.36 16.41 -5.66
CA CYS A 149 -2.24 17.40 -6.73
C CYS A 149 -1.43 18.65 -6.32
N ASP A 150 -0.85 18.68 -5.12
CA ASP A 150 0.01 19.80 -4.72
C ASP A 150 1.20 19.94 -5.68
N ARG A 151 1.29 21.11 -6.31
CA ARG A 151 2.33 21.46 -7.28
C ARG A 151 3.70 21.70 -6.64
N HIS A 152 3.76 21.95 -5.34
CA HIS A 152 5.02 22.13 -4.61
C HIS A 152 5.75 20.80 -4.38
N VAL A 153 5.12 19.67 -4.69
CA VAL A 153 5.73 18.35 -4.66
C VAL A 153 5.95 17.90 -6.11
N PRO A 154 7.09 18.22 -6.73
CA PRO A 154 7.39 17.80 -8.10
C PRO A 154 7.82 16.34 -8.14
N GLY A 155 7.57 15.65 -9.27
CA GLY A 155 8.02 14.27 -9.49
C GLY A 155 6.87 13.28 -9.62
N PRO A 156 7.22 12.00 -9.86
CA PRO A 156 6.25 10.93 -10.00
C PRO A 156 5.53 10.66 -8.68
N LYS A 157 4.20 10.56 -8.76
CA LYS A 157 3.32 10.32 -7.62
C LYS A 157 2.51 9.05 -7.88
N LEU A 158 2.41 8.19 -6.87
CA LEU A 158 1.63 6.96 -6.92
C LEU A 158 0.74 6.87 -5.69
N VAL A 159 -0.57 6.72 -5.90
CA VAL A 159 -1.55 6.47 -4.84
C VAL A 159 -1.92 5.00 -4.87
N VAL A 160 -1.72 4.32 -3.75
CA VAL A 160 -2.05 2.90 -3.56
C VAL A 160 -2.72 2.70 -2.20
N GLY A 161 -3.38 1.56 -2.03
CA GLY A 161 -3.99 1.23 -0.74
C GLY A 161 -5.35 0.57 -0.86
N ASP A 162 -6.06 0.53 0.27
CA ASP A 162 -7.40 0.01 0.35
C ASP A 162 -8.42 1.17 0.28
N PHE A 163 -9.09 1.28 -0.86
CA PHE A 163 -10.11 2.32 -1.09
C PHE A 163 -11.49 1.93 -0.55
N ASN A 164 -11.67 0.71 -0.02
CA ASN A 164 -12.95 0.19 0.43
C ASN A 164 -14.08 0.31 -0.61
N GLU A 165 -13.72 0.18 -1.88
CA GLU A 165 -14.66 0.18 -3.01
C GLU A 165 -14.61 -1.14 -3.76
N TRP A 166 -15.68 -1.94 -3.65
CA TRP A 166 -15.80 -3.24 -4.33
C TRP A 166 -16.04 -3.12 -5.84
N MET A 167 -16.56 -1.97 -6.26
CA MET A 167 -16.73 -1.57 -7.65
C MET A 167 -16.20 -0.14 -7.79
N ARG A 168 -15.91 0.27 -9.02
CA ARG A 168 -15.49 1.64 -9.30
C ARG A 168 -16.53 2.63 -8.76
N GLY A 169 -16.21 3.25 -7.63
CA GLY A 169 -17.10 4.13 -6.89
C GLY A 169 -16.72 5.60 -7.01
N LEU A 170 -17.29 6.42 -6.13
CA LEU A 170 -17.10 7.88 -6.12
C LEU A 170 -15.64 8.28 -5.90
N ALA A 171 -14.92 7.60 -5.00
CA ALA A 171 -13.52 7.94 -4.70
C ALA A 171 -12.62 7.60 -5.89
N THR A 172 -12.77 6.40 -6.46
CA THR A 172 -12.02 5.98 -7.65
C THR A 172 -12.28 6.90 -8.84
N ASN A 173 -13.54 7.28 -9.11
CA ASN A 173 -13.86 8.18 -10.22
C ASN A 173 -13.25 9.57 -10.02
N LEU A 174 -13.41 10.16 -8.83
CA LEU A 174 -12.85 11.49 -8.52
C LEU A 174 -11.32 11.52 -8.62
N LEU A 175 -10.65 10.46 -8.17
CA LEU A 175 -9.21 10.35 -8.29
C LEU A 175 -8.78 10.11 -9.73
N SER A 176 -9.52 9.31 -10.50
CA SER A 176 -9.23 9.05 -11.91
C SER A 176 -9.39 10.30 -12.80
N GLU A 177 -10.32 11.20 -12.47
CA GLU A 177 -10.48 12.49 -13.17
C GLU A 177 -9.32 13.46 -12.92
N LYS A 178 -8.72 13.38 -11.73
CA LYS A 178 -7.64 14.30 -11.32
C LYS A 178 -6.24 13.73 -11.49
N LEU A 179 -6.12 12.41 -11.52
CA LEU A 179 -4.87 11.67 -11.65
C LEU A 179 -4.99 10.73 -12.85
N ASN A 180 -3.91 10.56 -13.60
CA ASN A 180 -3.85 9.53 -14.63
C ASN A 180 -3.93 8.15 -13.97
N SER A 181 -5.12 7.55 -13.90
CA SER A 181 -5.28 6.24 -13.30
C SER A 181 -4.90 5.13 -14.28
N VAL A 182 -4.11 4.18 -13.78
CA VAL A 182 -3.89 2.90 -14.48
C VAL A 182 -5.10 2.01 -14.20
N ASP A 183 -5.85 1.62 -15.22
CA ASP A 183 -6.95 0.66 -15.06
C ASP A 183 -6.36 -0.76 -14.97
N LEU A 184 -6.29 -1.27 -13.73
CA LEU A 184 -5.76 -2.62 -13.46
C LEU A 184 -6.56 -3.72 -14.19
N ARG A 185 -7.78 -3.47 -14.63
CA ARG A 185 -8.57 -4.46 -15.39
C ARG A 185 -7.95 -4.78 -16.76
N ASP A 186 -7.26 -3.83 -17.38
CA ASP A 186 -6.54 -4.09 -18.61
C ASP A 186 -5.31 -4.98 -18.36
N TYR A 187 -4.65 -4.81 -17.20
CA TYR A 187 -3.56 -5.69 -16.78
C TYR A 187 -4.06 -7.09 -16.38
N LEU A 188 -5.18 -7.21 -15.68
CA LEU A 188 -5.76 -8.51 -15.33
C LEU A 188 -6.20 -9.30 -16.58
N ARG A 189 -6.64 -8.64 -17.65
CA ARG A 189 -6.91 -9.27 -18.94
C ARG A 189 -5.65 -9.83 -19.58
N ILE A 190 -4.51 -9.16 -19.45
CA ILE A 190 -3.21 -9.63 -19.96
C ILE A 190 -2.73 -10.83 -19.13
N PHE A 191 -2.81 -10.75 -17.80
CA PHE A 191 -2.45 -11.86 -16.91
C PHE A 191 -3.38 -13.06 -17.03
N GLY A 192 -4.68 -12.86 -17.21
CA GLY A 192 -5.63 -13.95 -17.49
C GLY A 192 -5.25 -14.74 -18.73
N ARG A 193 -4.84 -14.09 -19.82
CA ARG A 193 -4.35 -14.77 -21.02
C ARG A 193 -3.03 -15.51 -20.80
N VAL A 194 -2.15 -15.02 -19.96
CA VAL A 194 -0.87 -15.69 -19.63
C VAL A 194 -1.11 -16.92 -18.77
N LEU A 195 -2.08 -16.88 -17.83
CA LEU A 195 -2.44 -18.05 -17.00
C LEU A 195 -3.18 -19.13 -17.83
N GLU A 196 -3.96 -18.75 -18.82
CA GLU A 196 -4.61 -19.71 -19.74
C GLU A 196 -3.61 -20.37 -20.72
N SER A 197 -2.44 -19.77 -20.93
CA SER A 197 -1.38 -20.30 -21.80
C SER A 197 -0.30 -21.11 -21.07
N ALA A 198 -0.36 -21.21 -19.74
CA ALA A 198 0.58 -22.04 -18.98
C ALA A 198 0.19 -23.53 -19.14
N PRO A 199 1.12 -24.42 -19.53
CA PRO A 199 0.82 -25.85 -19.58
C PRO A 199 0.46 -26.36 -18.18
N PRO A 200 -0.45 -27.36 -18.08
CA PRO A 200 -0.77 -27.95 -16.78
C PRO A 200 0.50 -28.50 -16.15
N ALA A 201 0.68 -28.18 -14.87
CA ALA A 201 1.79 -28.73 -14.09
C ALA A 201 1.67 -30.26 -14.10
N GLU A 202 2.64 -30.95 -14.72
CA GLU A 202 2.75 -32.39 -14.67
C GLU A 202 2.83 -32.79 -13.18
N ALA A 203 1.86 -33.60 -12.75
CA ALA A 203 1.87 -34.22 -11.45
C ALA A 203 3.11 -35.13 -11.36
N ALA A 204 4.09 -34.73 -10.57
CA ALA A 204 5.17 -35.60 -10.19
C ALA A 204 4.60 -36.69 -9.28
N VAL A 205 4.73 -37.94 -9.75
CA VAL A 205 4.44 -39.19 -9.03
C VAL A 205 5.45 -39.39 -7.91
#